data_e06ef50085940c45a70babe4595015c1
#
_entry.id   e06ef50085940c45a70babe4595015c1
#
_cell.length_a   1.000
_cell.length_b   1.000
_cell.length_c   1.000
_cell.angle_alpha   90.00
_cell.angle_beta   90.00
_cell.angle_gamma   90.00
#
_symmetry.space_group_name_H-M   'P 1'
#
loop_
_entity.id
_entity.type
_entity.pdbx_description
1 polymer ?
#
loop_
_entity_poly.entity_id
_entity_poly.type
_entity_poly.pdbx_seq_one_letter_code
_entity_poly.pdbx_strand_id
1 'polypeptide(L)'
;MSTTAEAGPTFGPLQGLWLMLGYLTAQIAGNLLAYIVWGVGLGLDSVLHHHPLGKPVPGAAVLAWATLLGFAASAAWLYLYIRHSARPLLRQGGATGIGWCPPRVPQAYVAAIAVALVATVFAGLMVLALPPDPDKLDGPLSRLLSAPGWPRLMVTLLAVCGAPLAEEFMFRGALFAALARRWSVPVSGTVTTLVFVALHAPDKLGWWPGFLVVGVLGALLVLLRVRYRSLWPGMLAHFLYNSSFFFLP
;
A
#
# COMPACT_ATOMS: atom_id res chain seq x y z
N MET A 1 35.14 16.31 30.67
CA MET A 1 33.73 15.97 30.73
C MET A 1 33.32 15.51 29.33
N SER A 2 33.29 14.19 29.17
CA SER A 2 32.87 13.56 27.88
C SER A 2 31.35 13.57 27.84
N THR A 3 30.77 14.43 26.99
CA THR A 3 29.34 14.37 26.69
C THR A 3 29.10 13.14 25.82
N THR A 4 28.63 12.07 26.44
CA THR A 4 28.05 10.94 25.71
C THR A 4 26.89 11.50 24.90
N ALA A 5 27.10 11.66 23.58
CA ALA A 5 26.02 11.95 22.66
C ALA A 5 24.99 10.82 22.83
N GLU A 6 23.83 11.15 23.37
CA GLU A 6 22.69 10.22 23.40
C GLU A 6 22.48 9.71 21.98
N ALA A 7 22.69 8.42 21.79
CA ALA A 7 22.43 7.77 20.51
C ALA A 7 20.93 7.94 20.23
N GLY A 8 20.61 8.85 19.32
CA GLY A 8 19.23 9.06 18.89
C GLY A 8 18.57 7.75 18.44
N PRO A 9 17.25 7.66 18.42
CA PRO A 9 16.52 6.42 18.19
C PRO A 9 17.02 5.70 16.93
N THR A 10 17.49 4.46 17.12
CA THR A 10 18.06 3.62 16.06
C THR A 10 16.94 3.02 15.21
N PHE A 11 16.44 3.78 14.22
CA PHE A 11 15.46 3.27 13.26
C PHE A 11 16.19 2.53 12.14
N GLY A 12 16.56 1.28 12.40
CA GLY A 12 17.31 0.43 11.47
C GLY A 12 16.44 -0.65 10.80
N PRO A 13 17.05 -1.60 10.05
CA PRO A 13 16.33 -2.65 9.31
C PRO A 13 15.37 -3.47 10.17
N LEU A 14 15.73 -3.78 11.42
CA LEU A 14 14.86 -4.53 12.32
C LEU A 14 13.57 -3.75 12.66
N GLN A 15 13.68 -2.44 12.89
CA GLN A 15 12.52 -1.58 13.14
C GLN A 15 11.64 -1.45 11.89
N GLY A 16 12.26 -1.38 10.70
CA GLY A 16 11.53 -1.43 9.43
C GLY A 16 10.78 -2.75 9.23
N LEU A 17 11.39 -3.88 9.60
CA LEU A 17 10.74 -5.19 9.58
C LEU A 17 9.56 -5.26 10.55
N TRP A 18 9.74 -4.82 11.80
CA TRP A 18 8.65 -4.77 12.79
C TRP A 18 7.50 -3.87 12.37
N LEU A 19 7.81 -2.72 11.73
CA LEU A 19 6.78 -1.86 11.16
C LEU A 19 5.94 -2.61 10.13
N MET A 20 6.58 -3.33 9.20
CA MET A 20 5.89 -4.08 8.15
C MET A 20 5.08 -5.25 8.69
N LEU A 21 5.67 -6.07 9.56
CA LEU A 21 4.98 -7.21 10.16
C LEU A 21 3.74 -6.75 10.94
N GLY A 22 3.88 -5.69 11.74
CA GLY A 22 2.75 -5.13 12.48
C GLY A 22 1.68 -4.53 11.56
N TYR A 23 2.07 -3.87 10.46
CA TYR A 23 1.14 -3.37 9.44
C TYR A 23 0.30 -4.51 8.84
N LEU A 24 0.96 -5.59 8.40
CA LEU A 24 0.28 -6.75 7.82
C LEU A 24 -0.59 -7.48 8.86
N THR A 25 -0.08 -7.66 10.07
CA THR A 25 -0.85 -8.29 11.16
C THR A 25 -2.08 -7.45 11.52
N ALA A 26 -1.96 -6.14 11.61
CA ALA A 26 -3.08 -5.24 11.87
C ALA A 26 -4.12 -5.30 10.73
N GLN A 27 -3.67 -5.37 9.48
CA GLN A 27 -4.56 -5.54 8.32
C GLN A 27 -5.37 -6.83 8.40
N ILE A 28 -4.68 -7.95 8.67
CA ILE A 28 -5.33 -9.26 8.82
C ILE A 28 -6.32 -9.24 10.00
N ALA A 29 -5.91 -8.69 11.14
CA ALA A 29 -6.77 -8.62 12.32
C ALA A 29 -8.03 -7.78 12.07
N GLY A 30 -7.91 -6.65 11.39
CA GLY A 30 -9.07 -5.82 11.00
C GLY A 30 -10.01 -6.55 10.04
N ASN A 31 -9.47 -7.25 9.04
CA ASN A 31 -10.25 -8.08 8.13
C ASN A 31 -10.98 -9.20 8.89
N LEU A 32 -10.28 -9.93 9.76
CA LEU A 32 -10.86 -11.01 10.55
C LEU A 32 -11.96 -10.51 11.47
N LEU A 33 -11.82 -9.35 12.07
CA LEU A 33 -12.86 -8.75 12.91
C LEU A 33 -14.17 -8.58 12.14
N ALA A 34 -14.12 -8.08 10.90
CA ALA A 34 -15.31 -7.94 10.07
C ALA A 34 -15.98 -9.31 9.80
N TYR A 35 -15.18 -10.33 9.48
CA TYR A 35 -15.72 -11.68 9.25
C TYR A 35 -16.28 -12.32 10.50
N ILE A 36 -15.68 -12.11 11.67
CA ILE A 36 -16.19 -12.59 12.95
C ILE A 36 -17.54 -11.94 13.25
N VAL A 37 -17.65 -10.61 13.13
CA VAL A 37 -18.91 -9.89 13.36
C VAL A 37 -20.00 -10.38 12.41
N TRP A 38 -19.67 -10.55 11.13
CA TRP A 38 -20.60 -11.11 10.15
C TRP A 38 -21.03 -12.54 10.48
N GLY A 39 -20.10 -13.43 10.84
CA GLY A 39 -20.38 -14.82 11.21
C GLY A 39 -21.25 -14.93 12.46
N VAL A 40 -20.98 -14.10 13.46
CA VAL A 40 -21.82 -14.01 14.67
C VAL A 40 -23.24 -13.54 14.30
N GLY A 41 -23.36 -12.52 13.43
CA GLY A 41 -24.66 -12.05 12.93
C GLY A 41 -25.46 -13.16 12.24
N LEU A 42 -24.82 -13.95 11.38
CA LEU A 42 -25.47 -15.10 10.72
C LEU A 42 -25.91 -16.17 11.72
N GLY A 43 -25.05 -16.46 12.72
CA GLY A 43 -25.39 -17.43 13.77
C GLY A 43 -26.62 -17.01 14.59
N LEU A 44 -26.65 -15.72 14.97
CA LEU A 44 -27.81 -15.18 15.71
C LEU A 44 -29.08 -15.20 14.86
N ASP A 45 -29.00 -14.80 13.58
CA ASP A 45 -30.13 -14.84 12.65
C ASP A 45 -30.67 -16.27 12.48
N SER A 46 -29.78 -17.25 12.31
CA SER A 46 -30.17 -18.69 12.23
C SER A 46 -30.90 -19.17 13.48
N VAL A 47 -30.43 -18.80 14.66
CA VAL A 47 -31.04 -19.19 15.94
C VAL A 47 -32.40 -18.51 16.12
N LEU A 48 -32.50 -17.21 15.84
CA LEU A 48 -33.72 -16.43 16.06
C LEU A 48 -34.85 -16.82 15.08
N HIS A 49 -34.52 -17.20 13.87
CA HIS A 49 -35.49 -17.51 12.82
C HIS A 49 -35.59 -19.00 12.50
N HIS A 50 -34.92 -19.85 13.28
CA HIS A 50 -34.99 -21.33 13.18
C HIS A 50 -34.69 -21.89 11.79
N HIS A 51 -33.77 -21.26 11.04
CA HIS A 51 -33.33 -21.80 9.74
C HIS A 51 -31.86 -22.32 9.80
N PRO A 52 -31.53 -23.38 9.03
CA PRO A 52 -30.18 -23.93 9.06
C PRO A 52 -29.17 -22.95 8.47
N LEU A 53 -27.96 -22.87 9.07
CA LEU A 53 -26.83 -22.20 8.50
C LEU A 53 -26.42 -22.91 7.18
N GLY A 54 -26.61 -22.25 6.06
CA GLY A 54 -26.06 -22.69 4.77
C GLY A 54 -24.53 -22.56 4.71
N LYS A 55 -23.97 -22.55 3.50
CA LYS A 55 -22.56 -22.12 3.25
C LYS A 55 -22.59 -20.66 2.79
N PRO A 56 -22.59 -19.70 3.73
CA PRO A 56 -22.75 -18.30 3.36
C PRO A 56 -21.49 -17.79 2.64
N VAL A 57 -21.69 -17.09 1.55
CA VAL A 57 -20.61 -16.37 0.83
C VAL A 57 -20.69 -14.90 1.20
N PRO A 58 -19.59 -14.29 1.66
CA PRO A 58 -19.58 -12.87 1.97
C PRO A 58 -19.97 -12.00 0.78
N GLY A 59 -21.01 -11.20 0.94
CA GLY A 59 -21.41 -10.22 -0.06
C GLY A 59 -20.43 -9.02 -0.12
N ALA A 60 -20.58 -8.18 -1.13
CA ALA A 60 -19.72 -7.02 -1.36
C ALA A 60 -19.64 -6.07 -0.14
N ALA A 61 -20.74 -5.90 0.60
CA ALA A 61 -20.74 -5.08 1.81
C ALA A 61 -19.81 -5.63 2.91
N VAL A 62 -19.80 -6.94 3.13
CA VAL A 62 -18.90 -7.60 4.10
C VAL A 62 -17.46 -7.46 3.68
N LEU A 63 -17.16 -7.70 2.40
CA LEU A 63 -15.82 -7.50 1.83
C LEU A 63 -15.36 -6.05 1.98
N ALA A 64 -16.26 -5.09 1.75
CA ALA A 64 -15.97 -3.67 1.90
C ALA A 64 -15.64 -3.30 3.34
N TRP A 65 -16.43 -3.76 4.32
CA TRP A 65 -16.14 -3.55 5.73
C TRP A 65 -14.84 -4.23 6.17
N ALA A 66 -14.57 -5.46 5.70
CA ALA A 66 -13.31 -6.14 5.98
C ALA A 66 -12.12 -5.31 5.47
N THR A 67 -12.18 -4.84 4.21
CA THR A 67 -11.13 -4.00 3.62
C THR A 67 -10.96 -2.70 4.40
N LEU A 68 -12.04 -2.01 4.77
CA LEU A 68 -11.99 -0.76 5.51
C LEU A 68 -11.39 -0.94 6.91
N LEU A 69 -11.84 -1.95 7.66
CA LEU A 69 -11.33 -2.22 9.01
C LEU A 69 -9.87 -2.66 8.97
N GLY A 70 -9.48 -3.49 8.00
CA GLY A 70 -8.09 -3.87 7.79
C GLY A 70 -7.21 -2.65 7.49
N PHE A 71 -7.64 -1.79 6.57
CA PHE A 71 -6.93 -0.56 6.24
C PHE A 71 -6.84 0.40 7.43
N ALA A 72 -7.93 0.61 8.16
CA ALA A 72 -7.94 1.48 9.34
C ALA A 72 -7.02 0.97 10.45
N ALA A 73 -7.02 -0.33 10.73
CA ALA A 73 -6.15 -0.95 11.72
C ALA A 73 -4.67 -0.83 11.33
N SER A 74 -4.32 -1.07 10.07
CA SER A 74 -2.95 -0.94 9.58
C SER A 74 -2.48 0.52 9.54
N ALA A 75 -3.36 1.47 9.19
CA ALA A 75 -3.06 2.90 9.24
C ALA A 75 -2.85 3.38 10.69
N ALA A 76 -3.67 2.91 11.62
CA ALA A 76 -3.49 3.20 13.05
C ALA A 76 -2.17 2.66 13.58
N TRP A 77 -1.81 1.41 13.23
CA TRP A 77 -0.51 0.84 13.56
C TRP A 77 0.64 1.68 13.01
N LEU A 78 0.58 2.02 11.72
CA LEU A 78 1.60 2.83 11.06
C LEU A 78 1.79 4.18 11.78
N TYR A 79 0.70 4.86 12.09
CA TYR A 79 0.72 6.14 12.82
C TYR A 79 1.35 6.00 14.21
N LEU A 80 0.88 5.02 15.01
CA LEU A 80 1.36 4.81 16.38
C LEU A 80 2.84 4.41 16.40
N TYR A 81 3.25 3.51 15.51
CA TYR A 81 4.63 3.06 15.41
C TYR A 81 5.58 4.19 15.04
N ILE A 82 5.22 5.00 14.04
CA ILE A 82 6.05 6.14 13.61
C ILE A 82 6.10 7.21 14.70
N ARG A 83 4.97 7.50 15.32
CA ARG A 83 4.92 8.46 16.43
C ARG A 83 5.85 8.07 17.57
N HIS A 84 5.93 6.78 17.89
CA HIS A 84 6.76 6.26 18.98
C HIS A 84 8.23 6.10 18.58
N SER A 85 8.51 5.49 17.42
CA SER A 85 9.85 4.99 17.07
C SER A 85 10.61 5.87 16.08
N ALA A 86 9.95 6.69 15.27
CA ALA A 86 10.59 7.38 14.15
C ALA A 86 10.17 8.84 13.97
N ARG A 87 9.49 9.43 14.94
CA ARG A 87 9.01 10.84 14.87
C ARG A 87 10.11 11.85 14.48
N PRO A 88 11.34 11.77 15.01
CA PRO A 88 12.41 12.70 14.63
C PRO A 88 12.83 12.59 13.16
N LEU A 89 12.61 11.43 12.52
CA LEU A 89 12.98 11.16 11.14
C LEU A 89 11.89 11.57 10.15
N LEU A 90 10.68 11.87 10.62
CA LEU A 90 9.49 12.06 9.80
C LEU A 90 9.72 13.09 8.68
N ARG A 91 10.24 14.27 9.01
CA ARG A 91 10.45 15.38 8.06
C ARG A 91 11.85 15.43 7.44
N GLN A 92 12.73 14.48 7.77
CA GLN A 92 14.06 14.42 7.19
C GLN A 92 13.99 13.87 5.77
N GLY A 93 14.50 14.62 4.79
CA GLY A 93 14.45 14.27 3.37
C GLY A 93 15.66 13.43 2.88
N GLY A 94 16.68 13.17 3.70
CA GLY A 94 17.80 12.29 3.35
C GLY A 94 17.40 10.83 3.13
N ALA A 95 18.31 10.01 2.66
CA ALA A 95 18.05 8.58 2.44
C ALA A 95 17.63 7.84 3.72
N THR A 96 18.17 8.25 4.87
CA THR A 96 17.86 7.68 6.19
C THR A 96 16.70 8.37 6.91
N GLY A 97 16.06 9.37 6.31
CA GLY A 97 14.87 10.04 6.80
C GLY A 97 13.62 9.52 6.09
N ILE A 98 12.44 9.72 6.68
CA ILE A 98 11.16 9.26 6.10
C ILE A 98 10.75 10.12 4.89
N GLY A 99 11.07 11.42 4.88
CA GLY A 99 10.81 12.30 3.74
C GLY A 99 9.38 12.83 3.67
N TRP A 100 8.67 12.88 4.80
CA TRP A 100 7.37 13.55 4.91
C TRP A 100 7.56 15.07 4.95
N CYS A 101 8.05 15.62 3.86
CA CYS A 101 8.30 17.05 3.68
C CYS A 101 8.10 17.40 2.20
N PRO A 102 7.71 18.65 1.86
CA PRO A 102 7.59 19.06 0.48
C PRO A 102 8.94 18.97 -0.24
N PRO A 103 8.94 18.70 -1.55
CA PRO A 103 10.18 18.73 -2.34
C PRO A 103 10.72 20.16 -2.40
N ARG A 104 12.05 20.27 -2.53
CA ARG A 104 12.72 21.58 -2.59
C ARG A 104 12.48 22.36 -3.88
N VAL A 105 12.03 21.67 -4.93
CA VAL A 105 11.83 22.25 -6.27
C VAL A 105 10.47 21.79 -6.83
N PRO A 106 9.68 22.70 -7.43
CA PRO A 106 8.35 22.37 -7.96
C PRO A 106 8.39 21.40 -9.14
N GLN A 107 9.51 21.32 -9.87
CA GLN A 107 9.73 20.36 -10.96
C GLN A 107 9.56 18.90 -10.52
N ALA A 108 9.63 18.61 -9.23
CA ALA A 108 9.35 17.31 -8.66
C ALA A 108 7.91 16.82 -8.96
N TYR A 109 6.96 17.75 -9.01
CA TYR A 109 5.56 17.40 -9.35
C TYR A 109 5.37 17.16 -10.85
N VAL A 110 6.11 17.89 -11.70
CA VAL A 110 6.15 17.62 -13.14
C VAL A 110 6.73 16.23 -13.40
N ALA A 111 7.82 15.87 -12.71
CA ALA A 111 8.41 14.54 -12.79
C ALA A 111 7.45 13.47 -12.28
N ALA A 112 6.65 13.74 -11.25
CA ALA A 112 5.63 12.83 -10.76
C ALA A 112 4.55 12.53 -11.81
N ILE A 113 4.07 13.57 -12.52
CA ILE A 113 3.10 13.39 -13.62
C ILE A 113 3.73 12.56 -14.75
N ALA A 114 4.98 12.85 -15.14
CA ALA A 114 5.69 12.09 -16.16
C ALA A 114 5.86 10.62 -15.77
N VAL A 115 6.20 10.33 -14.51
CA VAL A 115 6.29 8.96 -13.97
C VAL A 115 4.94 8.26 -14.02
N ALA A 116 3.85 8.92 -13.62
CA ALA A 116 2.51 8.36 -13.72
C ALA A 116 2.14 7.99 -15.16
N LEU A 117 2.40 8.88 -16.11
CA LEU A 117 2.14 8.65 -17.54
C LEU A 117 2.97 7.46 -18.07
N VAL A 118 4.27 7.43 -17.78
CA VAL A 118 5.14 6.31 -18.20
C VAL A 118 4.65 4.99 -17.63
N ALA A 119 4.31 4.94 -16.34
CA ALA A 119 3.80 3.73 -15.70
C ALA A 119 2.45 3.30 -16.28
N THR A 120 1.53 4.23 -16.55
CA THR A 120 0.22 3.96 -17.15
C THR A 120 0.36 3.45 -18.58
N VAL A 121 1.20 4.08 -19.41
CA VAL A 121 1.48 3.62 -20.78
C VAL A 121 2.11 2.24 -20.75
N PHE A 122 3.09 2.00 -19.87
CA PHE A 122 3.71 0.68 -19.72
C PHE A 122 2.67 -0.39 -19.33
N ALA A 123 1.79 -0.10 -18.36
CA ALA A 123 0.73 -1.01 -17.96
C ALA A 123 -0.23 -1.30 -19.13
N GLY A 124 -0.64 -0.28 -19.87
CA GLY A 124 -1.49 -0.44 -21.05
C GLY A 124 -0.85 -1.30 -22.15
N LEU A 125 0.45 -1.08 -22.42
CA LEU A 125 1.20 -1.91 -23.37
C LEU A 125 1.30 -3.37 -22.91
N MET A 126 1.45 -3.63 -21.61
CA MET A 126 1.44 -4.99 -21.07
C MET A 126 0.09 -5.66 -21.22
N VAL A 127 -1.00 -4.95 -20.98
CA VAL A 127 -2.37 -5.47 -21.20
C VAL A 127 -2.63 -5.76 -22.68
N LEU A 128 -2.19 -4.89 -23.57
CA LEU A 128 -2.35 -5.08 -25.04
C LEU A 128 -1.51 -6.25 -25.56
N ALA A 129 -0.27 -6.38 -25.11
CA ALA A 129 0.64 -7.43 -25.59
C ALA A 129 0.35 -8.79 -24.96
N LEU A 130 -0.07 -8.82 -23.73
CA LEU A 130 -0.28 -10.00 -22.89
C LEU A 130 -1.57 -9.84 -22.09
N PRO A 131 -2.75 -9.91 -22.73
CA PRO A 131 -4.01 -9.63 -22.07
C PRO A 131 -4.26 -10.57 -20.88
N PRO A 132 -4.82 -10.06 -19.76
CA PRO A 132 -5.20 -10.91 -18.65
C PRO A 132 -6.37 -11.83 -19.05
N ASP A 133 -6.36 -13.03 -18.48
CA ASP A 133 -7.45 -13.98 -18.58
C ASP A 133 -8.57 -13.57 -17.59
N PRO A 134 -9.76 -13.20 -18.06
CA PRO A 134 -10.85 -12.75 -17.18
C PRO A 134 -11.21 -13.77 -16.11
N ASP A 135 -11.13 -15.07 -16.42
CA ASP A 135 -11.51 -16.15 -15.50
C ASP A 135 -10.52 -16.30 -14.33
N LYS A 136 -9.31 -15.74 -14.48
CA LYS A 136 -8.27 -15.74 -13.44
C LYS A 136 -8.23 -14.48 -12.58
N LEU A 137 -9.05 -13.49 -12.90
CA LEU A 137 -9.09 -12.20 -12.20
C LEU A 137 -10.18 -12.12 -11.12
N ASP A 138 -10.86 -13.22 -10.79
CA ASP A 138 -11.94 -13.22 -9.77
C ASP A 138 -11.37 -13.19 -8.34
N GLY A 139 -10.83 -12.04 -7.94
CA GLY A 139 -10.38 -11.78 -6.58
C GLY A 139 -11.32 -10.87 -5.78
N PRO A 140 -11.09 -10.72 -4.46
CA PRO A 140 -11.89 -9.82 -3.61
C PRO A 140 -11.95 -8.37 -4.12
N LEU A 141 -10.84 -7.87 -4.66
CA LEU A 141 -10.77 -6.53 -5.25
C LEU A 141 -11.65 -6.41 -6.49
N SER A 142 -11.58 -7.38 -7.40
CA SER A 142 -12.41 -7.44 -8.60
C SER A 142 -13.91 -7.43 -8.26
N ARG A 143 -14.32 -8.25 -7.29
CA ARG A 143 -15.71 -8.29 -6.80
C ARG A 143 -16.17 -6.97 -6.21
N LEU A 144 -15.32 -6.27 -5.48
CA LEU A 144 -15.63 -4.95 -4.92
C LEU A 144 -15.74 -3.88 -6.01
N LEU A 145 -14.86 -3.90 -7.01
CA LEU A 145 -14.88 -2.96 -8.13
C LEU A 145 -16.10 -3.16 -9.04
N SER A 146 -16.60 -4.40 -9.15
CA SER A 146 -17.80 -4.75 -9.89
C SER A 146 -19.09 -4.57 -9.11
N ALA A 147 -19.02 -4.36 -7.79
CA ALA A 147 -20.19 -4.20 -6.93
C ALA A 147 -20.88 -2.85 -7.17
N PRO A 148 -22.22 -2.78 -7.11
CA PRO A 148 -22.94 -1.51 -7.18
C PRO A 148 -22.86 -0.73 -5.87
N GLY A 149 -22.97 0.60 -5.96
CA GLY A 149 -23.15 1.48 -4.82
C GLY A 149 -21.90 1.73 -3.97
N TRP A 150 -22.08 1.88 -2.67
CA TRP A 150 -21.04 2.31 -1.73
C TRP A 150 -19.82 1.38 -1.62
N PRO A 151 -19.90 0.04 -1.76
CA PRO A 151 -18.72 -0.81 -1.70
C PRO A 151 -17.70 -0.46 -2.79
N ARG A 152 -18.17 -0.25 -4.03
CA ARG A 152 -17.32 0.17 -5.14
C ARG A 152 -16.70 1.55 -4.88
N LEU A 153 -17.51 2.52 -4.46
CA LEU A 153 -17.00 3.86 -4.16
C LEU A 153 -15.91 3.82 -3.09
N MET A 154 -16.16 3.09 -2.02
CA MET A 154 -15.24 2.97 -0.89
C MET A 154 -13.91 2.35 -1.33
N VAL A 155 -13.93 1.19 -2.02
CA VAL A 155 -12.69 0.54 -2.47
C VAL A 155 -11.96 1.40 -3.50
N THR A 156 -12.67 2.12 -4.36
CA THR A 156 -12.06 3.08 -5.30
C THR A 156 -11.32 4.18 -4.55
N LEU A 157 -11.96 4.81 -3.55
CA LEU A 157 -11.31 5.85 -2.75
C LEU A 157 -10.10 5.31 -1.96
N LEU A 158 -10.21 4.10 -1.40
CA LEU A 158 -9.07 3.47 -0.75
C LEU A 158 -7.93 3.16 -1.73
N ALA A 159 -8.23 2.59 -2.90
CA ALA A 159 -7.23 2.24 -3.89
C ALA A 159 -6.55 3.48 -4.50
N VAL A 160 -7.33 4.56 -4.75
CA VAL A 160 -6.81 5.77 -5.40
C VAL A 160 -6.09 6.69 -4.41
N CYS A 161 -6.62 6.87 -3.20
CA CYS A 161 -6.09 7.84 -2.23
C CYS A 161 -5.41 7.16 -1.04
N GLY A 162 -6.09 6.21 -0.40
CA GLY A 162 -5.64 5.61 0.85
C GLY A 162 -4.40 4.75 0.67
N ALA A 163 -4.42 3.83 -0.28
CA ALA A 163 -3.31 2.92 -0.54
C ALA A 163 -2.03 3.67 -0.95
N PRO A 164 -2.02 4.59 -1.94
CA PRO A 164 -0.83 5.36 -2.26
C PRO A 164 -0.24 6.11 -1.07
N LEU A 165 -1.09 6.70 -0.22
CA LEU A 165 -0.64 7.40 0.97
C LEU A 165 0.09 6.47 1.95
N ALA A 166 -0.56 5.36 2.31
CA ALA A 166 -0.02 4.39 3.26
C ALA A 166 1.21 3.64 2.70
N GLU A 167 1.17 3.25 1.44
CA GLU A 167 2.22 2.49 0.78
C GLU A 167 3.48 3.32 0.54
N GLU A 168 3.36 4.56 0.03
CA GLU A 168 4.53 5.42 -0.12
C GLU A 168 5.16 5.73 1.23
N PHE A 169 4.33 5.96 2.25
CA PHE A 169 4.84 6.19 3.59
C PHE A 169 5.57 4.97 4.16
N MET A 170 4.98 3.78 4.00
CA MET A 170 5.55 2.53 4.50
C MET A 170 6.81 2.11 3.71
N PHE A 171 6.72 2.06 2.37
CA PHE A 171 7.82 1.54 1.55
C PHE A 171 8.91 2.57 1.31
N ARG A 172 8.58 3.73 0.72
CA ARG A 172 9.57 4.75 0.32
C ARG A 172 9.96 5.67 1.47
N GLY A 173 9.09 5.76 2.50
CA GLY A 173 9.39 6.43 3.74
C GLY A 173 10.15 5.53 4.70
N ALA A 174 9.40 4.72 5.46
CA ALA A 174 9.93 4.03 6.63
C ALA A 174 10.87 2.86 6.29
N LEU A 175 10.44 1.91 5.43
CA LEU A 175 11.27 0.75 5.08
C LEU A 175 12.56 1.17 4.37
N PHE A 176 12.46 2.01 3.34
CA PHE A 176 13.63 2.52 2.63
C PHE A 176 14.60 3.23 3.58
N ALA A 177 14.09 4.13 4.44
CA ALA A 177 14.94 4.82 5.41
C ALA A 177 15.63 3.88 6.39
N ALA A 178 14.93 2.85 6.85
CA ALA A 178 15.47 1.83 7.75
C ALA A 178 16.61 1.03 7.10
N LEU A 179 16.41 0.59 5.85
CA LEU A 179 17.41 -0.17 5.08
C LEU A 179 18.62 0.70 4.71
N ALA A 180 18.41 1.95 4.30
CA ALA A 180 19.46 2.88 3.91
C ALA A 180 20.43 3.26 5.04
N ARG A 181 20.13 2.88 6.29
CA ARG A 181 21.07 2.99 7.42
C ARG A 181 22.16 1.93 7.42
N ARG A 182 21.96 0.82 6.73
CA ARG A 182 22.91 -0.32 6.71
C ARG A 182 23.36 -0.66 5.29
N TRP A 183 22.54 -0.35 4.29
CA TRP A 183 22.78 -0.71 2.91
C TRP A 183 22.89 0.54 2.03
N SER A 184 23.51 0.40 0.88
CA SER A 184 23.56 1.47 -0.12
C SER A 184 22.15 1.85 -0.62
N VAL A 185 22.02 3.07 -1.10
CA VAL A 185 20.74 3.58 -1.65
C VAL A 185 20.17 2.67 -2.75
N PRO A 186 20.99 2.20 -3.74
CA PRO A 186 20.49 1.28 -4.76
C PRO A 186 19.97 -0.02 -4.18
N VAL A 187 20.70 -0.66 -3.26
CA VAL A 187 20.30 -1.93 -2.62
C VAL A 187 19.00 -1.73 -1.83
N SER A 188 18.91 -0.66 -1.03
CA SER A 188 17.71 -0.33 -0.26
C SER A 188 16.50 -0.11 -1.15
N GLY A 189 16.67 0.60 -2.27
CA GLY A 189 15.62 0.83 -3.26
C GLY A 189 15.16 -0.46 -3.94
N THR A 190 16.10 -1.31 -4.36
CA THR A 190 15.78 -2.62 -4.97
C THR A 190 15.02 -3.51 -4.00
N VAL A 191 15.51 -3.68 -2.77
CA VAL A 191 14.84 -4.52 -1.77
C VAL A 191 13.45 -3.98 -1.45
N THR A 192 13.30 -2.68 -1.28
CA THR A 192 11.99 -2.05 -1.04
C THR A 192 11.02 -2.31 -2.20
N THR A 193 11.51 -2.23 -3.46
CA THR A 193 10.69 -2.54 -4.65
C THR A 193 10.31 -4.01 -4.70
N LEU A 194 11.24 -4.94 -4.43
CA LEU A 194 10.94 -6.37 -4.42
C LEU A 194 9.91 -6.74 -3.36
N VAL A 195 10.02 -6.17 -2.16
CA VAL A 195 9.02 -6.37 -1.09
C VAL A 195 7.65 -5.80 -1.51
N PHE A 196 7.64 -4.63 -2.14
CA PHE A 196 6.42 -4.03 -2.68
C PHE A 196 5.75 -4.94 -3.71
N VAL A 197 6.51 -5.49 -4.67
CA VAL A 197 6.02 -6.47 -5.66
C VAL A 197 5.51 -7.74 -4.98
N ALA A 198 6.24 -8.28 -4.01
CA ALA A 198 5.85 -9.51 -3.31
C ALA A 198 4.51 -9.37 -2.57
N LEU A 199 4.24 -8.20 -1.97
CA LEU A 199 2.97 -7.96 -1.29
C LEU A 199 1.77 -7.77 -2.25
N HIS A 200 2.03 -7.52 -3.53
CA HIS A 200 1.00 -7.50 -4.57
C HIS A 200 0.75 -8.88 -5.21
N ALA A 201 1.49 -9.93 -4.78
CA ALA A 201 1.36 -11.26 -5.36
C ALA A 201 -0.09 -11.81 -5.33
N PRO A 202 -0.88 -11.68 -4.25
CA PRO A 202 -2.24 -12.22 -4.23
C PRO A 202 -3.12 -11.70 -5.38
N ASP A 203 -2.93 -10.44 -5.79
CA ASP A 203 -3.71 -9.81 -6.85
C ASP A 203 -3.12 -10.03 -8.25
N LYS A 204 -1.87 -10.52 -8.34
CA LYS A 204 -1.14 -10.65 -9.61
C LYS A 204 -0.87 -12.10 -10.04
N LEU A 205 -1.18 -13.09 -9.18
CA LEU A 205 -0.99 -14.51 -9.53
C LEU A 205 -1.78 -14.94 -10.75
N GLY A 206 -2.94 -14.33 -11.03
CA GLY A 206 -3.74 -14.57 -12.22
C GLY A 206 -3.17 -13.98 -13.51
N TRP A 207 -2.23 -13.01 -13.40
CA TRP A 207 -1.64 -12.30 -14.53
C TRP A 207 -0.21 -11.90 -14.25
N TRP A 208 0.75 -12.78 -14.58
CA TRP A 208 2.16 -12.56 -14.24
C TRP A 208 2.77 -11.23 -14.76
N PRO A 209 2.34 -10.65 -15.94
CA PRO A 209 2.88 -9.35 -16.35
C PRO A 209 2.58 -8.23 -15.33
N GLY A 210 1.55 -8.42 -14.50
CA GLY A 210 1.24 -7.51 -13.40
C GLY A 210 2.40 -7.33 -12.42
N PHE A 211 3.25 -8.34 -12.21
CA PHE A 211 4.48 -8.20 -11.41
C PHE A 211 5.47 -7.21 -12.03
N LEU A 212 5.62 -7.23 -13.36
CA LEU A 212 6.47 -6.27 -14.06
C LEU A 212 5.90 -4.84 -13.95
N VAL A 213 4.58 -4.71 -14.13
CA VAL A 213 3.89 -3.42 -14.01
C VAL A 213 4.10 -2.82 -12.61
N VAL A 214 3.85 -3.59 -11.56
CA VAL A 214 4.07 -3.14 -10.17
C VAL A 214 5.56 -2.88 -9.89
N GLY A 215 6.46 -3.70 -10.46
CA GLY A 215 7.91 -3.53 -10.33
C GLY A 215 8.42 -2.25 -10.96
N VAL A 216 7.97 -1.94 -12.19
CA VAL A 216 8.33 -0.69 -12.89
C VAL A 216 7.81 0.52 -12.12
N LEU A 217 6.53 0.52 -11.73
CA LEU A 217 5.99 1.58 -10.88
C LEU A 217 6.83 1.73 -9.59
N GLY A 218 7.08 0.61 -8.90
CA GLY A 218 7.84 0.58 -7.66
C GLY A 218 9.24 1.20 -7.78
N ALA A 219 9.96 0.87 -8.86
CA ALA A 219 11.28 1.42 -9.14
C ALA A 219 11.23 2.93 -9.46
N LEU A 220 10.27 3.36 -10.26
CA LEU A 220 10.09 4.77 -10.61
C LEU A 220 9.74 5.63 -9.37
N LEU A 221 8.93 5.10 -8.44
CA LEU A 221 8.61 5.75 -7.18
C LEU A 221 9.85 5.87 -6.26
N VAL A 222 10.71 4.85 -6.22
CA VAL A 222 12.01 4.93 -5.52
C VAL A 222 12.90 6.00 -6.14
N LEU A 223 12.96 6.10 -7.48
CA LEU A 223 13.73 7.14 -8.16
C LEU A 223 13.25 8.55 -7.78
N LEU A 224 11.94 8.79 -7.76
CA LEU A 224 11.36 10.06 -7.30
C LEU A 224 11.77 10.35 -5.84
N ARG A 225 11.65 9.34 -4.96
CA ARG A 225 12.01 9.46 -3.54
C ARG A 225 13.49 9.86 -3.35
N VAL A 226 14.37 9.19 -4.05
CA VAL A 226 15.84 9.44 -3.97
C VAL A 226 16.18 10.81 -4.56
N ARG A 227 15.65 11.12 -5.75
CA ARG A 227 15.96 12.35 -6.49
C ARG A 227 15.49 13.61 -5.77
N TYR A 228 14.28 13.58 -5.23
CA TYR A 228 13.64 14.75 -4.64
C TYR A 228 13.65 14.76 -3.11
N ARG A 229 14.09 13.66 -2.47
CA ARG A 229 14.20 13.53 -1.01
C ARG A 229 12.87 13.80 -0.27
N SER A 230 11.76 13.51 -0.93
CA SER A 230 10.39 13.77 -0.49
C SER A 230 9.48 12.61 -0.89
N LEU A 231 8.45 12.32 -0.10
CA LEU A 231 7.40 11.36 -0.44
C LEU A 231 6.32 11.95 -1.36
N TRP A 232 6.12 13.27 -1.32
CA TRP A 232 5.00 13.92 -2.02
C TRP A 232 4.97 13.68 -3.53
N PRO A 233 6.10 13.75 -4.27
CA PRO A 233 6.08 13.42 -5.70
C PRO A 233 5.71 11.97 -5.97
N GLY A 234 6.19 11.03 -5.14
CA GLY A 234 5.83 9.62 -5.25
C GLY A 234 4.34 9.39 -4.98
N MET A 235 3.80 10.00 -3.94
CA MET A 235 2.36 9.95 -3.63
C MET A 235 1.50 10.48 -4.78
N LEU A 236 1.89 11.61 -5.37
CA LEU A 236 1.17 12.16 -6.52
C LEU A 236 1.25 11.22 -7.73
N ALA A 237 2.44 10.71 -8.05
CA ALA A 237 2.61 9.79 -9.17
C ALA A 237 1.78 8.51 -8.98
N HIS A 238 1.80 7.94 -7.79
CA HIS A 238 1.06 6.74 -7.45
C HIS A 238 -0.47 6.97 -7.46
N PHE A 239 -0.92 8.09 -6.90
CA PHE A 239 -2.31 8.54 -6.97
C PHE A 239 -2.80 8.65 -8.43
N LEU A 240 -2.06 9.34 -9.29
CA LEU A 240 -2.41 9.52 -10.69
C LEU A 240 -2.41 8.19 -11.45
N TYR A 241 -1.42 7.33 -11.18
CA TYR A 241 -1.35 6.00 -11.76
C TYR A 241 -2.55 5.15 -11.37
N ASN A 242 -2.90 5.07 -10.07
CA ASN A 242 -4.07 4.31 -9.64
C ASN A 242 -5.38 4.90 -10.18
N SER A 243 -5.46 6.24 -10.26
CA SER A 243 -6.62 6.92 -10.86
C SER A 243 -6.84 6.51 -12.32
N SER A 244 -5.77 6.27 -13.09
CA SER A 244 -5.88 5.95 -14.51
C SER A 244 -6.70 4.69 -14.78
N PHE A 245 -6.70 3.71 -13.88
CA PHE A 245 -7.49 2.48 -14.01
C PHE A 245 -9.01 2.69 -13.85
N PHE A 246 -9.45 3.81 -13.31
CA PHE A 246 -10.86 4.11 -13.10
C PHE A 246 -11.43 5.04 -14.18
N PHE A 247 -10.57 5.70 -14.95
CA PHE A 247 -10.95 6.67 -15.99
C PHE A 247 -10.57 6.22 -17.40
N LEU A 248 -9.74 5.19 -17.54
CA LEU A 248 -9.46 4.57 -18.84
C LEU A 248 -10.34 3.34 -18.98
N PRO A 249 -11.03 3.17 -20.14
CA PRO A 249 -11.89 2.03 -20.41
C PRO A 249 -11.13 0.72 -20.49
#